data_a29a4a6f2dfe48653a5f9fa18e6926da
#
_entry.id   a29a4a6f2dfe48653a5f9fa18e6926da
#
_cell.length_a   1.000
_cell.length_b   1.000
_cell.length_c   1.000
_cell.angle_alpha   90.00
_cell.angle_beta   90.00
_cell.angle_gamma   90.00
#
_symmetry.space_group_name_H-M   'P 1'
#
loop_
_entity.id
_entity.type
_entity.pdbx_description
1 polymer ?
#
loop_
_entity_poly.entity_id
_entity_poly.type
_entity_poly.pdbx_seq_one_letter_code
_entity_poly.pdbx_strand_id
1 'polypeptide(L)'
;MESQNYQIKSRERVANHGEVFTAEREVKAMCDLVKDETERIESRFLEPACGDGNFLAEILERKLAVVSKQYSKNPNDWEKHSLLALCSLYGIDILQDNAAACRERLYGIWLCQYEKLCANKIPGEQQEQAQKCAAFILKKNILCGNALSLKEVDEAQNDTERPIIFCEWSMVGENLKRRDFSFRELVNQDFANEEGSLFSDLGDEAEIFSPVKEFPLIHYRRIYEQEN
;
A
#
# COMPACT_ATOMS: atom_id res chain seq x y z
N MET A 1 -4.97 17.84 26.76
CA MET A 1 -4.58 18.62 25.57
C MET A 1 -5.32 17.99 24.40
N GLU A 2 -6.39 18.62 23.95
CA GLU A 2 -7.09 18.19 22.75
C GLU A 2 -6.18 18.44 21.54
N SER A 3 -5.83 17.37 20.82
CA SER A 3 -5.16 17.49 19.53
C SER A 3 -6.14 18.17 18.58
N GLN A 4 -5.86 19.42 18.19
CA GLN A 4 -6.58 20.07 17.11
C GLN A 4 -6.31 19.25 15.84
N ASN A 5 -7.29 18.44 15.44
CA ASN A 5 -7.28 17.73 14.16
C ASN A 5 -7.44 18.78 13.05
N TYR A 6 -6.32 19.20 12.47
CA TYR A 6 -6.33 20.04 11.29
C TYR A 6 -6.82 19.23 10.09
N GLN A 7 -8.07 19.37 9.71
CA GLN A 7 -8.64 18.75 8.51
C GLN A 7 -8.15 19.40 7.20
N ILE A 8 -7.39 20.47 7.28
CA ILE A 8 -6.85 21.18 6.12
C ILE A 8 -5.40 21.62 6.37
N LYS A 9 -4.51 21.47 5.40
CA LYS A 9 -3.16 22.05 5.45
C LYS A 9 -3.16 23.55 5.16
N SER A 10 -3.92 23.99 4.13
CA SER A 10 -4.10 25.39 3.82
C SER A 10 -5.40 25.66 3.04
N ARG A 11 -5.91 26.91 3.07
CA ARG A 11 -7.07 27.30 2.27
C ARG A 11 -6.80 27.26 0.76
N GLU A 12 -5.57 27.54 0.36
CA GLU A 12 -5.14 27.49 -1.02
C GLU A 12 -5.19 26.04 -1.57
N ARG A 13 -4.73 25.07 -0.79
CA ARG A 13 -4.79 23.66 -1.16
C ARG A 13 -6.21 23.14 -1.26
N VAL A 14 -7.11 23.59 -0.38
CA VAL A 14 -8.54 23.30 -0.50
C VAL A 14 -9.12 23.88 -1.80
N ALA A 15 -8.77 25.12 -2.14
CA ALA A 15 -9.27 25.77 -3.34
C ALA A 15 -8.75 25.11 -4.63
N ASN A 16 -7.46 24.73 -4.66
CA ASN A 16 -6.81 24.21 -5.86
C ASN A 16 -7.00 22.70 -6.05
N HIS A 17 -7.11 21.94 -4.97
CA HIS A 17 -7.09 20.47 -5.00
C HIS A 17 -8.25 19.82 -4.24
N GLY A 18 -9.12 20.60 -3.59
CA GLY A 18 -10.19 20.03 -2.75
C GLY A 18 -9.65 19.28 -1.53
N GLU A 19 -8.41 19.56 -1.09
CA GLU A 19 -7.74 18.80 -0.06
C GLU A 19 -8.36 19.02 1.31
N VAL A 20 -9.18 18.06 1.74
CA VAL A 20 -9.79 18.00 3.07
C VAL A 20 -9.55 16.63 3.65
N PHE A 21 -8.83 16.54 4.77
CA PHE A 21 -8.58 15.28 5.43
C PHE A 21 -9.80 14.76 6.17
N THR A 22 -10.13 13.50 5.98
CA THR A 22 -11.21 12.84 6.70
C THR A 22 -10.87 12.74 8.19
N ALA A 23 -11.80 13.09 9.06
CA ALA A 23 -11.58 13.00 10.49
C ALA A 23 -11.41 11.55 10.95
N GLU A 24 -10.56 11.33 11.95
CA GLU A 24 -10.22 9.98 12.45
C GLU A 24 -11.45 9.14 12.81
N ARG A 25 -12.47 9.76 13.42
CA ARG A 25 -13.73 9.08 13.76
C ARG A 25 -14.44 8.54 12.53
N GLU A 26 -14.44 9.30 11.45
CA GLU A 26 -15.09 8.93 10.19
C GLU A 26 -14.30 7.85 9.47
N VAL A 27 -12.96 7.98 9.46
CA VAL A 27 -12.06 6.92 8.94
C VAL A 27 -12.33 5.59 9.64
N LYS A 28 -12.38 5.58 10.98
CA LYS A 28 -12.68 4.36 11.74
C LYS A 28 -14.05 3.80 11.42
N ALA A 29 -15.07 4.65 11.36
CA ALA A 29 -16.43 4.20 11.03
C ALA A 29 -16.53 3.60 9.62
N MET A 30 -15.83 4.18 8.63
CA MET A 30 -15.79 3.63 7.27
C MET A 30 -15.01 2.31 7.22
N CYS A 31 -13.88 2.21 7.92
CA CYS A 31 -13.14 0.95 8.02
C CYS A 31 -13.93 -0.16 8.75
N ASP A 32 -14.85 0.21 9.65
CA ASP A 32 -15.72 -0.75 10.32
C ASP A 32 -16.76 -1.37 9.38
N LEU A 33 -17.15 -0.69 8.29
CA LEU A 33 -18.05 -1.25 7.28
C LEU A 33 -17.43 -2.43 6.51
N VAL A 34 -16.10 -2.45 6.42
CA VAL A 34 -15.31 -3.50 5.75
C VAL A 34 -14.34 -4.18 6.73
N LYS A 35 -14.80 -4.36 7.97
CA LYS A 35 -13.96 -4.83 9.07
C LYS A 35 -13.27 -6.16 8.76
N ASP A 36 -13.99 -7.11 8.20
CA ASP A 36 -13.46 -8.45 7.88
C ASP A 36 -12.26 -8.36 6.93
N GLU A 37 -12.27 -7.42 5.99
CA GLU A 37 -11.16 -7.19 5.08
C GLU A 37 -10.03 -6.38 5.73
N THR A 38 -10.33 -5.38 6.57
CA THR A 38 -9.29 -4.62 7.29
C THR A 38 -8.56 -5.44 8.35
N GLU A 39 -9.18 -6.50 8.88
CA GLU A 39 -8.58 -7.46 9.82
C GLU A 39 -7.97 -8.69 9.12
N ARG A 40 -7.92 -8.71 7.79
CA ARG A 40 -7.29 -9.77 7.00
C ARG A 40 -5.97 -9.25 6.42
N ILE A 41 -4.84 -9.88 6.79
CA ILE A 41 -3.49 -9.39 6.51
C ILE A 41 -3.27 -9.15 5.00
N GLU A 42 -3.75 -10.07 4.16
CA GLU A 42 -3.48 -10.08 2.73
C GLU A 42 -4.50 -9.31 1.89
N SER A 43 -5.63 -8.88 2.46
CA SER A 43 -6.64 -8.11 1.72
C SER A 43 -6.06 -6.80 1.23
N ARG A 44 -6.17 -6.56 -0.07
CA ARG A 44 -5.58 -5.39 -0.73
C ARG A 44 -6.50 -4.19 -0.60
N PHE A 45 -5.91 -3.05 -0.30
CA PHE A 45 -6.61 -1.76 -0.22
C PHE A 45 -5.91 -0.75 -1.11
N LEU A 46 -6.66 -0.07 -1.95
CA LEU A 46 -6.21 1.05 -2.76
C LEU A 46 -6.96 2.32 -2.35
N GLU A 47 -6.22 3.35 -1.97
CA GLU A 47 -6.75 4.70 -1.73
C GLU A 47 -6.27 5.62 -2.87
N PRO A 48 -7.17 5.99 -3.81
CA PRO A 48 -6.80 6.74 -5.00
C PRO A 48 -6.57 8.25 -4.76
N ALA A 49 -6.83 8.73 -3.55
CA ALA A 49 -6.56 10.09 -3.09
C ALA A 49 -6.08 10.01 -1.63
N CYS A 50 -4.92 9.37 -1.43
CA CYS A 50 -4.52 8.91 -0.09
C CYS A 50 -4.17 10.04 0.89
N GLY A 51 -3.93 11.26 0.41
CA GLY A 51 -3.48 12.37 1.25
C GLY A 51 -2.22 12.00 2.03
N ASP A 52 -2.22 12.31 3.32
CA ASP A 52 -1.18 11.90 4.26
C ASP A 52 -1.39 10.49 4.85
N GLY A 53 -2.34 9.71 4.30
CA GLY A 53 -2.55 8.30 4.60
C GLY A 53 -3.49 8.00 5.77
N ASN A 54 -4.52 8.81 6.05
CA ASN A 54 -5.44 8.58 7.17
C ASN A 54 -6.11 7.20 7.12
N PHE A 55 -6.68 6.81 5.98
CA PHE A 55 -7.31 5.50 5.81
C PHE A 55 -6.29 4.37 5.85
N LEU A 56 -5.18 4.50 5.13
CA LEU A 56 -4.15 3.47 5.07
C LEU A 56 -3.48 3.25 6.42
N ALA A 57 -3.33 4.30 7.25
CA ALA A 57 -2.82 4.20 8.61
C ALA A 57 -3.74 3.36 9.52
N GLU A 58 -5.04 3.65 9.53
CA GLU A 58 -6.03 2.88 10.29
C GLU A 58 -6.06 1.41 9.85
N ILE A 59 -6.05 1.16 8.53
CA ILE A 59 -6.01 -0.20 8.00
C ILE A 59 -4.73 -0.93 8.41
N LEU A 60 -3.57 -0.25 8.33
CA LEU A 60 -2.30 -0.82 8.77
C LEU A 60 -2.31 -1.18 10.26
N GLU A 61 -2.81 -0.30 11.12
CA GLU A 61 -2.91 -0.56 12.56
C GLU A 61 -3.77 -1.79 12.85
N ARG A 62 -4.91 -1.95 12.19
CA ARG A 62 -5.77 -3.14 12.30
C ARG A 62 -5.05 -4.41 11.87
N LYS A 63 -4.39 -4.39 10.72
CA LYS A 63 -3.61 -5.53 10.21
C LYS A 63 -2.46 -5.90 11.15
N LEU A 64 -1.70 -4.92 11.64
CA LEU A 64 -0.62 -5.16 12.59
C LEU A 64 -1.12 -5.70 13.94
N ALA A 65 -2.31 -5.31 14.38
CA ALA A 65 -2.95 -5.90 15.55
C ALA A 65 -3.24 -7.39 15.34
N VAL A 66 -3.74 -7.78 14.14
CA VAL A 66 -3.94 -9.18 13.77
C VAL A 66 -2.61 -9.94 13.70
N VAL A 67 -1.60 -9.37 13.05
CA VAL A 67 -0.24 -9.95 12.99
C VAL A 67 0.30 -10.18 14.41
N SER A 68 0.15 -9.20 15.30
CA SER A 68 0.63 -9.31 16.68
C SER A 68 -0.13 -10.38 17.48
N LYS A 69 -1.43 -10.49 17.26
CA LYS A 69 -2.26 -11.54 17.88
C LYS A 69 -1.83 -12.94 17.45
N GLN A 70 -1.48 -13.12 16.18
CA GLN A 70 -1.16 -14.43 15.61
C GLN A 70 0.32 -14.82 15.77
N TYR A 71 1.24 -13.87 15.63
CA TYR A 71 2.66 -14.15 15.42
C TYR A 71 3.61 -13.54 16.46
N SER A 72 3.12 -12.85 17.52
CA SER A 72 4.01 -12.18 18.51
C SER A 72 4.97 -13.11 19.27
N LYS A 73 4.72 -14.41 19.24
CA LYS A 73 5.61 -15.42 19.88
C LYS A 73 6.88 -15.69 19.07
N ASN A 74 6.85 -15.48 17.75
CA ASN A 74 7.99 -15.68 16.84
C ASN A 74 8.31 -14.35 16.14
N PRO A 75 9.43 -13.68 16.46
CA PRO A 75 9.78 -12.40 15.85
C PRO A 75 9.96 -12.45 14.33
N ASN A 76 10.48 -13.56 13.79
CA ASN A 76 10.66 -13.71 12.33
C ASN A 76 9.31 -13.85 11.62
N ASP A 77 8.36 -14.60 12.18
CA ASP A 77 7.01 -14.71 11.62
C ASP A 77 6.27 -13.38 11.72
N TRP A 78 6.41 -12.67 12.85
CA TRP A 78 5.82 -11.34 12.99
C TRP A 78 6.38 -10.37 11.94
N GLU A 79 7.70 -10.33 11.77
CA GLU A 79 8.37 -9.50 10.78
C GLU A 79 7.85 -9.80 9.36
N LYS A 80 7.87 -11.07 8.97
CA LYS A 80 7.40 -11.51 7.66
C LYS A 80 5.95 -11.09 7.37
N HIS A 81 5.03 -11.36 8.31
CA HIS A 81 3.62 -11.04 8.10
C HIS A 81 3.32 -9.54 8.23
N SER A 82 4.13 -8.80 9.00
CA SER A 82 4.03 -7.33 9.04
C SER A 82 4.45 -6.67 7.74
N LEU A 83 5.49 -7.20 7.06
CA LEU A 83 5.86 -6.77 5.71
C LEU A 83 4.78 -7.14 4.69
N LEU A 84 4.15 -8.31 4.83
CA LEU A 84 3.02 -8.71 3.98
C LEU A 84 1.82 -7.77 4.15
N ALA A 85 1.56 -7.28 5.37
CA ALA A 85 0.56 -6.25 5.61
C ALA A 85 0.88 -4.95 4.84
N LEU A 86 2.15 -4.51 4.80
CA LEU A 86 2.56 -3.37 3.97
C LEU A 86 2.39 -3.64 2.46
N CYS A 87 2.68 -4.87 2.02
CA CYS A 87 2.49 -5.29 0.62
C CYS A 87 1.04 -5.19 0.14
N SER A 88 0.08 -5.14 1.04
CA SER A 88 -1.35 -5.11 0.73
C SER A 88 -1.96 -3.70 0.69
N LEU A 89 -1.17 -2.65 0.97
CA LEU A 89 -1.63 -1.26 1.03
C LEU A 89 -1.10 -0.48 -0.17
N TYR A 90 -2.00 0.17 -0.89
CA TYR A 90 -1.71 0.97 -2.08
C TYR A 90 -2.31 2.35 -1.94
N GLY A 91 -1.59 3.37 -2.39
CA GLY A 91 -2.07 4.75 -2.36
C GLY A 91 -1.58 5.54 -3.57
N ILE A 92 -2.41 6.45 -4.02
CA ILE A 92 -2.05 7.46 -5.03
C ILE A 92 -2.40 8.81 -4.46
N ASP A 93 -1.55 9.80 -4.68
CA ASP A 93 -1.90 11.21 -4.47
C ASP A 93 -1.24 12.05 -5.56
N ILE A 94 -1.94 13.08 -6.01
CA ILE A 94 -1.42 13.99 -7.04
C ILE A 94 -0.32 14.90 -6.49
N LEU A 95 -0.26 15.09 -5.17
CA LEU A 95 0.70 15.94 -4.47
C LEU A 95 1.85 15.11 -3.93
N GLN A 96 3.05 15.43 -4.37
CA GLN A 96 4.26 14.69 -3.99
C GLN A 96 4.52 14.69 -2.48
N ASP A 97 4.24 15.80 -1.80
CA ASP A 97 4.42 15.93 -0.35
C ASP A 97 3.42 15.06 0.43
N ASN A 98 2.21 14.86 -0.09
CA ASN A 98 1.22 13.96 0.50
C ASN A 98 1.67 12.51 0.37
N ALA A 99 2.04 12.07 -0.83
CA ALA A 99 2.56 10.72 -1.04
C ALA A 99 3.80 10.44 -0.17
N ALA A 100 4.70 11.42 0.01
CA ALA A 100 5.84 11.31 0.90
C ALA A 100 5.40 11.20 2.37
N ALA A 101 4.52 12.09 2.84
CA ALA A 101 3.98 12.08 4.20
C ALA A 101 3.25 10.76 4.52
N CYS A 102 2.48 10.23 3.57
CA CYS A 102 1.82 8.93 3.69
C CYS A 102 2.85 7.81 3.91
N ARG A 103 3.90 7.74 3.09
CA ARG A 103 4.98 6.74 3.25
C ARG A 103 5.65 6.85 4.63
N GLU A 104 6.03 8.05 5.05
CA GLU A 104 6.65 8.29 6.35
C GLU A 104 5.74 7.86 7.51
N ARG A 105 4.47 8.18 7.45
CA ARG A 105 3.48 7.81 8.45
C ARG A 105 3.32 6.30 8.56
N LEU A 106 3.10 5.60 7.45
CA LEU A 106 2.95 4.15 7.44
C LEU A 106 4.24 3.45 7.91
N TYR A 107 5.39 3.94 7.48
CA TYR A 107 6.67 3.43 7.95
C TYR A 107 6.85 3.64 9.47
N GLY A 108 6.51 4.81 10.00
CA GLY A 108 6.58 5.11 11.43
C GLY A 108 5.66 4.21 12.27
N ILE A 109 4.44 3.94 11.81
CA ILE A 109 3.50 3.01 12.47
C ILE A 109 4.11 1.60 12.51
N TRP A 110 4.59 1.11 11.37
CA TRP A 110 5.22 -0.20 11.26
C TRP A 110 6.47 -0.30 12.13
N LEU A 111 7.39 0.67 12.07
CA LEU A 111 8.63 0.69 12.81
C LEU A 111 8.39 0.68 14.33
N CYS A 112 7.44 1.46 14.82
CA CYS A 112 7.09 1.51 16.24
C CYS A 112 6.66 0.12 16.77
N GLN A 113 5.88 -0.64 16.01
CA GLN A 113 5.49 -2.00 16.39
C GLN A 113 6.65 -2.99 16.23
N TYR A 114 7.44 -2.84 15.17
CA TYR A 114 8.61 -3.65 14.91
C TYR A 114 9.63 -3.57 16.06
N GLU A 115 9.95 -2.36 16.50
CA GLU A 115 10.89 -2.13 17.60
C GLU A 115 10.42 -2.80 18.90
N LYS A 116 9.14 -2.73 19.22
CA LYS A 116 8.56 -3.35 20.41
C LYS A 116 8.67 -4.87 20.40
N LEU A 117 8.52 -5.50 19.25
CA LEU A 117 8.35 -6.95 19.15
C LEU A 117 9.61 -7.67 18.66
N CYS A 118 10.44 -7.04 17.85
CA CYS A 118 11.55 -7.65 17.11
C CYS A 118 12.93 -7.14 17.49
N ALA A 119 13.12 -5.85 17.85
CA ALA A 119 14.43 -5.21 17.93
C ALA A 119 15.47 -5.92 18.84
N ASN A 120 15.02 -6.50 19.97
CA ASN A 120 15.95 -7.21 20.88
C ASN A 120 16.02 -8.73 20.60
N LYS A 121 15.41 -9.22 19.53
CA LYS A 121 15.26 -10.65 19.26
C LYS A 121 15.79 -11.06 17.89
N ILE A 122 15.99 -10.10 16.99
CA ILE A 122 16.50 -10.29 15.63
C ILE A 122 17.88 -9.63 15.54
N PRO A 123 18.87 -10.26 14.88
CA PRO A 123 20.19 -9.66 14.67
C PRO A 123 20.12 -8.31 13.96
N GLY A 124 20.99 -7.34 14.35
CA GLY A 124 20.94 -5.97 13.86
C GLY A 124 21.00 -5.84 12.34
N GLU A 125 21.85 -6.63 11.65
CA GLU A 125 21.89 -6.65 10.19
C GLU A 125 20.54 -7.03 9.56
N GLN A 126 19.85 -8.02 10.13
CA GLN A 126 18.54 -8.46 9.65
C GLN A 126 17.46 -7.41 9.93
N GLN A 127 17.59 -6.66 11.03
CA GLN A 127 16.70 -5.53 11.34
C GLN A 127 16.84 -4.42 10.28
N GLU A 128 18.07 -4.07 9.92
CA GLU A 128 18.32 -3.08 8.84
C GLU A 128 17.75 -3.54 7.50
N GLN A 129 17.89 -4.84 7.19
CA GLN A 129 17.30 -5.42 5.98
C GLN A 129 15.78 -5.30 5.98
N ALA A 130 15.11 -5.64 7.10
CA ALA A 130 13.66 -5.54 7.22
C ALA A 130 13.18 -4.08 7.08
N GLN A 131 13.89 -3.12 7.69
CA GLN A 131 13.59 -1.70 7.57
C GLN A 131 13.74 -1.20 6.12
N LYS A 132 14.80 -1.62 5.42
CA LYS A 132 14.98 -1.33 3.98
C LYS A 132 13.84 -1.93 3.15
N CYS A 133 13.41 -3.15 3.47
CA CYS A 133 12.28 -3.79 2.79
C CYS A 133 10.98 -3.03 3.01
N ALA A 134 10.67 -2.63 4.25
CA ALA A 134 9.46 -1.85 4.56
C ALA A 134 9.44 -0.51 3.79
N ALA A 135 10.55 0.22 3.81
CA ALA A 135 10.68 1.48 3.06
C ALA A 135 10.55 1.25 1.55
N PHE A 136 11.14 0.19 1.01
CA PHE A 136 11.06 -0.17 -0.40
C PHE A 136 9.64 -0.52 -0.83
N ILE A 137 8.93 -1.37 -0.06
CA ILE A 137 7.53 -1.74 -0.34
C ILE A 137 6.66 -0.49 -0.38
N LEU A 138 6.76 0.38 0.63
CA LEU A 138 5.99 1.63 0.68
C LEU A 138 6.33 2.57 -0.49
N LYS A 139 7.60 2.65 -0.90
CA LYS A 139 8.02 3.44 -2.08
C LYS A 139 7.36 2.93 -3.37
N LYS A 140 7.12 1.62 -3.47
CA LYS A 140 6.51 0.99 -4.65
C LYS A 140 4.98 0.98 -4.63
N ASN A 141 4.38 1.09 -3.46
CA ASN A 141 2.93 0.99 -3.30
C ASN A 141 2.25 2.35 -3.09
N ILE A 142 2.96 3.37 -2.59
CA ILE A 142 2.41 4.72 -2.38
C ILE A 142 3.05 5.66 -3.38
N LEU A 143 2.28 6.06 -4.38
CA LEU A 143 2.78 6.69 -5.59
C LEU A 143 2.25 8.13 -5.74
N CYS A 144 3.07 8.99 -6.36
CA CYS A 144 2.61 10.29 -6.81
C CYS A 144 2.10 10.16 -8.25
N GLY A 145 0.83 10.54 -8.48
CA GLY A 145 0.20 10.39 -9.77
C GLY A 145 -1.25 10.87 -9.78
N ASN A 146 -1.83 10.87 -10.95
CA ASN A 146 -3.23 11.20 -11.18
C ASN A 146 -4.04 9.90 -11.34
N ALA A 147 -4.85 9.57 -10.33
CA ALA A 147 -5.65 8.35 -10.34
C ALA A 147 -6.78 8.36 -11.39
N LEU A 148 -7.16 9.53 -11.91
CA LEU A 148 -8.18 9.64 -12.95
C LEU A 148 -7.61 9.37 -14.34
N SER A 149 -6.39 9.87 -14.63
CA SER A 149 -5.70 9.62 -15.89
C SER A 149 -4.86 8.35 -15.88
N LEU A 150 -4.61 7.75 -14.70
CA LEU A 150 -3.79 6.57 -14.45
C LEU A 150 -2.32 6.79 -14.83
N LYS A 151 -1.86 8.05 -14.77
CA LYS A 151 -0.51 8.47 -15.16
C LYS A 151 0.27 9.06 -13.98
N GLU A 152 1.60 8.93 -14.05
CA GLU A 152 2.48 9.71 -13.20
C GLU A 152 2.35 11.20 -13.53
N VAL A 153 2.60 12.08 -12.56
CA VAL A 153 2.60 13.52 -12.75
C VAL A 153 3.99 14.11 -12.57
N ASP A 154 4.23 15.25 -13.20
CA ASP A 154 5.43 16.07 -13.03
C ASP A 154 5.35 16.94 -11.75
N GLU A 155 6.38 17.74 -11.47
CA GLU A 155 6.43 18.66 -10.33
C GLU A 155 5.33 19.73 -10.36
N ALA A 156 4.80 20.05 -11.52
CA ALA A 156 3.69 20.98 -11.75
C ALA A 156 2.33 20.29 -11.74
N GLN A 157 2.27 18.99 -11.42
CA GLN A 157 1.08 18.14 -11.34
C GLN A 157 0.41 17.90 -12.71
N ASN A 158 1.13 18.10 -13.81
CA ASN A 158 0.65 17.71 -15.12
C ASN A 158 0.93 16.23 -15.39
N ASP A 159 -0.02 15.59 -16.08
CA ASP A 159 0.15 14.20 -16.52
C ASP A 159 1.39 14.03 -17.39
N THR A 160 2.21 13.05 -17.08
CA THR A 160 3.31 12.61 -17.94
C THR A 160 2.83 11.54 -18.93
N GLU A 161 3.72 11.09 -19.83
CA GLU A 161 3.41 9.94 -20.69
C GLU A 161 3.57 8.58 -19.96
N ARG A 162 4.09 8.58 -18.74
CA ARG A 162 4.35 7.34 -17.98
C ARG A 162 3.09 6.89 -17.25
N PRO A 163 2.67 5.61 -17.41
CA PRO A 163 1.58 5.06 -16.63
C PRO A 163 2.01 4.86 -15.18
N ILE A 164 1.07 4.90 -14.25
CA ILE A 164 1.27 4.43 -12.88
C ILE A 164 1.50 2.92 -12.91
N ILE A 165 2.56 2.45 -12.25
CA ILE A 165 2.91 1.04 -12.15
C ILE A 165 2.82 0.61 -10.69
N PHE A 166 1.97 -0.36 -10.39
CA PHE A 166 1.88 -1.01 -9.08
C PHE A 166 2.59 -2.35 -9.05
N CYS A 167 3.14 -2.66 -7.88
CA CYS A 167 3.74 -3.95 -7.62
C CYS A 167 2.71 -4.90 -7.02
N GLU A 168 2.52 -6.07 -7.61
CA GLU A 168 1.86 -7.17 -6.97
C GLU A 168 2.87 -8.01 -6.21
N TRP A 169 2.54 -8.37 -4.98
CA TRP A 169 3.39 -9.11 -4.06
C TRP A 169 2.75 -10.45 -3.72
N SER A 170 3.53 -11.53 -3.81
CA SER A 170 3.07 -12.87 -3.44
C SER A 170 4.12 -13.57 -2.59
N MET A 171 3.75 -13.98 -1.37
CA MET A 171 4.63 -14.71 -0.46
C MET A 171 4.64 -16.20 -0.83
N VAL A 172 5.84 -16.78 -0.95
CA VAL A 172 6.05 -18.21 -1.19
C VAL A 172 7.09 -18.72 -0.18
N GLY A 173 6.64 -19.25 0.92
CA GLY A 173 7.50 -19.65 2.05
C GLY A 173 8.19 -18.43 2.67
N GLU A 174 9.52 -18.40 2.60
CA GLU A 174 10.37 -17.29 3.05
C GLU A 174 10.74 -16.32 1.91
N ASN A 175 10.17 -16.52 0.72
CA ASN A 175 10.48 -15.70 -0.43
C ASN A 175 9.28 -14.84 -0.83
N LEU A 176 9.57 -13.68 -1.39
CA LEU A 176 8.60 -12.76 -1.95
C LEU A 176 8.77 -12.69 -3.47
N LYS A 177 7.69 -12.83 -4.20
CA LYS A 177 7.60 -12.62 -5.65
C LYS A 177 7.06 -11.23 -5.88
N ARG A 178 7.70 -10.47 -6.78
CA ARG A 178 7.23 -9.19 -7.27
C ARG A 178 6.87 -9.29 -8.74
N ARG A 179 5.71 -8.74 -9.10
CA ARG A 179 5.26 -8.50 -10.48
C ARG A 179 4.74 -7.08 -10.58
N ASP A 180 5.18 -6.37 -11.59
CA ASP A 180 4.77 -4.98 -11.83
C ASP A 180 3.66 -4.95 -12.89
N PHE A 181 2.56 -4.25 -12.60
CA PHE A 181 1.42 -4.10 -13.50
C PHE A 181 1.12 -2.62 -13.74
N SER A 182 0.70 -2.29 -14.94
CA SER A 182 0.12 -0.98 -15.21
C SER A 182 -1.21 -0.83 -14.46
N PHE A 183 -1.40 0.30 -13.78
CA PHE A 183 -2.67 0.56 -13.07
C PHE A 183 -3.86 0.55 -14.02
N ARG A 184 -3.67 0.98 -15.27
CA ARG A 184 -4.71 0.92 -16.32
C ARG A 184 -5.18 -0.50 -16.58
N GLU A 185 -4.27 -1.46 -16.64
CA GLU A 185 -4.61 -2.87 -16.85
C GLU A 185 -5.37 -3.45 -15.66
N LEU A 186 -4.97 -3.09 -14.43
CA LEU A 186 -5.65 -3.53 -13.22
C LEU A 186 -7.09 -3.00 -13.13
N VAL A 187 -7.33 -1.73 -13.49
CA VAL A 187 -8.67 -1.14 -13.50
C VAL A 187 -9.54 -1.77 -14.61
N ASN A 188 -9.00 -1.97 -15.80
CA ASN A 188 -9.74 -2.59 -16.90
C ASN A 188 -10.14 -4.05 -16.59
N GLN A 189 -9.33 -4.77 -15.82
CA GLN A 189 -9.64 -6.13 -15.39
C GLN A 189 -10.91 -6.19 -14.52
N ASP A 190 -11.10 -5.24 -13.63
CA ASP A 190 -12.28 -5.20 -12.76
C ASP A 190 -13.55 -4.93 -13.58
N PHE A 191 -13.49 -4.01 -14.55
CA PHE A 191 -14.62 -3.75 -15.47
C PHE A 191 -14.91 -4.95 -16.38
N ALA A 192 -13.92 -5.64 -16.90
CA ALA A 192 -14.12 -6.84 -17.73
C ALA A 192 -14.74 -7.99 -16.94
N ASN A 193 -14.40 -8.14 -15.65
CA ASN A 193 -15.01 -9.15 -14.79
C ASN A 193 -16.48 -8.82 -14.43
N GLU A 194 -16.84 -7.54 -14.30
CA GLU A 194 -18.22 -7.11 -14.09
C GLU A 194 -19.08 -7.29 -15.35
N GLU A 195 -18.54 -6.99 -16.53
CA GLU A 195 -19.22 -7.23 -17.82
C GLU A 195 -19.25 -8.73 -18.18
N GLY A 196 -18.21 -9.49 -17.84
CA GLY A 196 -18.12 -10.94 -18.11
C GLY A 196 -19.18 -11.77 -17.37
N SER A 197 -19.75 -11.26 -16.28
CA SER A 197 -20.86 -11.92 -15.59
C SER A 197 -22.14 -11.94 -16.42
N LEU A 198 -22.29 -11.06 -17.42
CA LEU A 198 -23.41 -10.99 -18.36
C LEU A 198 -23.17 -11.78 -19.67
N PHE A 199 -21.93 -12.19 -19.96
CA PHE A 199 -21.52 -12.85 -21.20
C PHE A 199 -20.68 -14.12 -20.96
N SER A 200 -20.88 -14.79 -19.84
CA SER A 200 -20.15 -16.03 -19.51
C SER A 200 -20.34 -17.21 -20.49
N ASP A 201 -21.16 -17.04 -21.52
CA ASP A 201 -21.40 -18.05 -22.56
C ASP A 201 -20.53 -17.86 -23.84
N LEU A 202 -19.68 -16.83 -23.89
CA LEU A 202 -18.70 -16.65 -24.97
C LEU A 202 -17.34 -17.12 -24.47
N GLY A 203 -17.02 -18.37 -24.80
CA GLY A 203 -15.88 -19.14 -24.33
C GLY A 203 -14.51 -18.43 -24.40
N ASP A 204 -13.69 -18.76 -23.39
CA ASP A 204 -12.24 -18.95 -23.41
C ASP A 204 -11.30 -17.89 -24.03
N GLU A 205 -11.54 -16.61 -23.84
CA GLU A 205 -10.45 -15.62 -23.87
C GLU A 205 -10.54 -14.72 -22.66
N ALA A 206 -10.25 -15.27 -21.47
CA ALA A 206 -9.80 -14.45 -20.36
C ALA A 206 -8.48 -13.80 -20.83
N GLU A 207 -8.48 -12.49 -21.12
CA GLU A 207 -7.27 -11.75 -21.36
C GLU A 207 -6.36 -11.94 -20.14
N ILE A 208 -5.35 -12.82 -20.29
CA ILE A 208 -4.34 -13.03 -19.26
C ILE A 208 -3.48 -11.78 -19.25
N PHE A 209 -3.77 -10.86 -18.33
CA PHE A 209 -2.97 -9.67 -18.15
C PHE A 209 -1.53 -10.08 -17.83
N SER A 210 -0.63 -9.74 -18.72
CA SER A 210 0.79 -10.01 -18.54
C SER A 210 1.40 -8.88 -17.72
N PRO A 211 2.17 -9.17 -16.68
CA PRO A 211 2.88 -8.12 -15.94
C PRO A 211 3.84 -7.39 -16.88
N VAL A 212 3.95 -6.08 -16.71
CA VAL A 212 4.93 -5.24 -17.43
C VAL A 212 6.35 -5.74 -17.14
N LYS A 213 6.57 -6.23 -15.90
CA LYS A 213 7.85 -6.81 -15.48
C LYS A 213 7.63 -7.84 -14.38
N GLU A 214 8.34 -8.96 -14.49
CA GLU A 214 8.43 -9.96 -13.43
C GLU A 214 9.85 -10.03 -12.85
N PHE A 215 9.93 -10.22 -11.54
CA PHE A 215 11.20 -10.37 -10.83
C PHE A 215 11.33 -11.80 -10.30
N PRO A 216 12.57 -12.31 -10.15
CA PRO A 216 12.78 -13.61 -9.55
C PRO A 216 12.33 -13.63 -8.09
N LEU A 217 11.97 -14.82 -7.58
CA LEU A 217 11.76 -15.03 -6.16
C LEU A 217 13.03 -14.66 -5.38
N ILE A 218 12.87 -13.89 -4.31
CA ILE A 218 13.95 -13.49 -3.43
C ILE A 218 13.49 -13.59 -1.97
N HIS A 219 14.40 -13.87 -1.05
CA HIS A 219 14.08 -13.87 0.37
C HIS A 219 13.48 -12.52 0.78
N TYR A 220 12.40 -12.53 1.58
CA TYR A 220 11.62 -11.32 1.88
C TYR A 220 12.46 -10.17 2.47
N ARG A 221 13.53 -10.47 3.25
CA ARG A 221 14.46 -9.45 3.78
C ARG A 221 15.38 -8.82 2.72
N ARG A 222 15.34 -9.28 1.47
CA ARG A 222 16.20 -8.80 0.39
C ARG A 222 15.42 -8.18 -0.77
N ILE A 223 14.10 -7.99 -0.61
CA ILE A 223 13.25 -7.48 -1.71
C ILE A 223 13.68 -6.08 -2.18
N TYR A 224 14.28 -5.27 -1.32
CA TYR A 224 14.84 -3.98 -1.68
C TYR A 224 15.97 -4.04 -2.73
N GLU A 225 16.62 -5.19 -2.91
CA GLU A 225 17.64 -5.39 -3.94
C GLU A 225 17.05 -5.42 -5.36
N GLN A 226 15.73 -5.52 -5.50
CA GLN A 226 15.01 -5.47 -6.78
C GLN A 226 14.60 -4.03 -7.15
N GLU A 227 15.47 -3.05 -6.92
CA GLU A 227 15.14 -1.64 -7.14
C GLU A 227 14.97 -1.27 -8.62
N ASN A 228 15.49 -2.07 -9.56
CA ASN A 228 15.45 -1.83 -11.01
C ASN A 228 14.90 -3.03 -11.79
#